data_5f842b610d42cc92cf7af70ff0cbb320
#
_entry.id   5f842b610d42cc92cf7af70ff0cbb320
#
_cell.length_a   1.000
_cell.length_b   1.000
_cell.length_c   1.000
_cell.angle_alpha   90.00
_cell.angle_beta   90.00
_cell.angle_gamma   90.00
#
_symmetry.space_group_name_H-M   'P 1'
#
loop_
_entity.id
_entity.type
_entity.pdbx_description
1 polymer ?
#
loop_
_entity_poly.entity_id
_entity_poly.type
_entity_poly.pdbx_seq_one_letter_code
_entity_poly.pdbx_strand_id
1 'polypeptide(L)'
;FGYNAKRKSIMKRRQIMSKVTTPFRYDFVGSFLRPQALKDAKAAYQDGKISKDELDKVVNEEITKVVAKQKELGFHVITDGEFRRTFWHLDFMWGFEGVAHENTGNGVRFNAELAVLDDTYLVGKIKAKAHPFVEYFKFLKQFEDENTVAKYTIPAPAQFFQQMIVPANYETTRKFYATNEELIQDIGVAYQDVIKQFYDAGCRNIQFDDCTWGAIVGNAAKQRYQAVGIDLEEVKAQLLAVNNLALEGRPDDMVITSHICRGNYHSTYFASGPYDTVADYVFAKENVDALFL
;
A
#
# COMPACT_ATOMS: atom_id res chain seq x y z
N PHE A 1 -13.21 -55.38 8.59
CA PHE A 1 -13.28 -54.77 7.26
C PHE A 1 -14.06 -53.45 7.39
N GLY A 2 -13.40 -52.30 7.44
CA GLY A 2 -14.12 -50.99 7.53
C GLY A 2 -13.25 -49.78 7.95
N TYR A 3 -11.90 -49.89 7.98
CA TYR A 3 -11.06 -48.81 8.51
C TYR A 3 -10.19 -48.08 7.46
N ASN A 4 -10.33 -48.38 6.18
CA ASN A 4 -9.45 -47.89 5.13
C ASN A 4 -10.07 -46.88 4.12
N ALA A 5 -11.29 -46.43 4.33
CA ALA A 5 -11.97 -45.56 3.37
C ALA A 5 -11.93 -44.06 3.72
N LYS A 6 -11.45 -43.63 4.92
CA LYS A 6 -11.39 -42.21 5.34
C LYS A 6 -10.00 -41.58 5.26
N ARG A 7 -8.98 -42.25 4.79
CA ARG A 7 -7.61 -41.73 4.68
C ARG A 7 -7.22 -41.19 3.29
N LYS A 8 -8.10 -41.18 2.30
CA LYS A 8 -7.82 -40.71 0.93
C LYS A 8 -8.36 -39.35 0.57
N SER A 9 -8.88 -38.57 1.52
CA SER A 9 -9.46 -37.23 1.21
C SER A 9 -8.71 -36.04 1.82
N ILE A 10 -7.53 -36.26 2.40
CA ILE A 10 -6.62 -35.13 2.69
C ILE A 10 -5.51 -35.18 1.64
N MET A 11 -5.87 -34.94 0.39
CA MET A 11 -4.89 -34.43 -0.56
C MET A 11 -4.47 -33.07 -0.01
N LYS A 12 -3.28 -33.00 0.61
CA LYS A 12 -2.54 -31.76 0.72
C LYS A 12 -2.63 -31.10 -0.65
N ARG A 13 -3.40 -30.01 -0.78
CA ARG A 13 -3.23 -29.10 -1.92
C ARG A 13 -1.75 -28.77 -1.91
N ARG A 14 -0.97 -29.39 -2.77
CA ARG A 14 0.39 -28.95 -3.06
C ARG A 14 0.21 -27.50 -3.46
N GLN A 15 0.74 -26.60 -2.67
CA GLN A 15 0.80 -25.18 -3.02
C GLN A 15 1.60 -25.15 -4.32
N ILE A 16 0.90 -24.89 -5.43
CA ILE A 16 1.54 -24.74 -6.73
C ILE A 16 2.28 -23.41 -6.61
N MET A 17 3.59 -23.48 -6.47
CA MET A 17 4.42 -22.27 -6.53
C MET A 17 4.49 -21.84 -7.99
N SER A 18 4.21 -20.59 -8.28
CA SER A 18 4.40 -20.00 -9.59
C SER A 18 5.85 -20.18 -10.04
N LYS A 19 6.05 -20.49 -11.32
CA LYS A 19 7.37 -20.50 -11.96
C LYS A 19 7.78 -19.12 -12.46
N VAL A 20 6.91 -18.14 -12.27
CA VAL A 20 7.09 -16.78 -12.75
C VAL A 20 8.07 -16.06 -11.83
N THR A 21 9.09 -15.46 -12.43
CA THR A 21 10.07 -14.61 -11.72
C THR A 21 9.69 -13.15 -11.88
N THR A 22 9.48 -12.49 -10.78
CA THR A 22 9.21 -11.04 -10.71
C THR A 22 10.49 -10.28 -10.35
N PRO A 23 10.57 -8.96 -10.57
CA PRO A 23 9.57 -8.08 -11.19
C PRO A 23 9.60 -8.10 -12.72
N PHE A 24 8.49 -7.70 -13.35
CA PHE A 24 8.41 -7.48 -14.80
C PHE A 24 8.67 -6.02 -15.16
N ARG A 25 9.06 -5.74 -16.43
CA ARG A 25 9.22 -4.37 -16.93
C ARG A 25 7.90 -3.62 -17.07
N TYR A 26 6.79 -4.34 -17.20
CA TYR A 26 5.44 -3.80 -17.23
C TYR A 26 4.56 -4.61 -16.30
N ASP A 27 3.73 -3.91 -15.55
CA ASP A 27 2.89 -4.48 -14.52
C ASP A 27 1.79 -3.49 -14.16
N PHE A 28 0.79 -3.95 -13.40
CA PHE A 28 -0.20 -3.05 -12.82
C PHE A 28 0.39 -2.36 -11.58
N VAL A 29 0.33 -1.03 -11.54
CA VAL A 29 0.91 -0.26 -10.42
C VAL A 29 -0.13 0.31 -9.46
N GLY A 30 -1.40 0.37 -9.82
CA GLY A 30 -2.41 1.02 -8.97
C GLY A 30 -3.78 0.39 -9.12
N SER A 31 -4.78 1.13 -8.62
CA SER A 31 -6.16 0.68 -8.60
C SER A 31 -6.82 0.65 -9.97
N PHE A 32 -7.66 -0.37 -10.19
CA PHE A 32 -8.55 -0.41 -11.34
C PHE A 32 -9.81 0.42 -11.12
N LEU A 33 -10.45 0.82 -12.22
CA LEU A 33 -11.77 1.44 -12.17
C LEU A 33 -12.78 0.50 -11.52
N ARG A 34 -13.49 1.01 -10.50
CA ARG A 34 -14.48 0.20 -9.78
C ARG A 34 -15.68 -0.05 -10.66
N PRO A 35 -16.10 -1.32 -10.84
CA PRO A 35 -17.36 -1.65 -11.52
C PRO A 35 -18.57 -1.00 -10.83
N GLN A 36 -19.63 -0.77 -11.57
CA GLN A 36 -20.84 -0.12 -11.02
C GLN A 36 -21.43 -0.93 -9.85
N ALA A 37 -21.49 -2.25 -9.98
CA ALA A 37 -21.97 -3.14 -8.91
C ALA A 37 -21.20 -2.95 -7.59
N LEU A 38 -19.87 -2.75 -7.66
CA LEU A 38 -19.06 -2.49 -6.48
C LEU A 38 -19.35 -1.11 -5.87
N LYS A 39 -19.55 -0.08 -6.70
CA LYS A 39 -19.91 1.28 -6.25
C LYS A 39 -21.26 1.27 -5.54
N ASP A 40 -22.26 0.61 -6.14
CA ASP A 40 -23.61 0.51 -5.59
C ASP A 40 -23.62 -0.25 -4.25
N ALA A 41 -22.87 -1.36 -4.16
CA ALA A 41 -22.76 -2.12 -2.92
C ALA A 41 -22.06 -1.31 -1.80
N LYS A 42 -20.97 -0.57 -2.12
CA LYS A 42 -20.32 0.30 -1.14
C LYS A 42 -21.26 1.41 -0.64
N ALA A 43 -22.01 2.05 -1.53
CA ALA A 43 -22.99 3.06 -1.15
C ALA A 43 -24.12 2.46 -0.30
N ALA A 44 -24.65 1.31 -0.67
CA ALA A 44 -25.68 0.61 0.09
C ALA A 44 -25.20 0.21 1.50
N TYR A 45 -23.95 -0.20 1.65
CA TYR A 45 -23.35 -0.49 2.94
C TYR A 45 -23.18 0.77 3.80
N GLN A 46 -22.71 1.88 3.22
CA GLN A 46 -22.60 3.17 3.90
C GLN A 46 -23.97 3.69 4.39
N ASP A 47 -25.02 3.45 3.58
CA ASP A 47 -26.40 3.80 3.94
C ASP A 47 -27.03 2.79 4.96
N GLY A 48 -26.31 1.74 5.37
CA GLY A 48 -26.83 0.71 6.28
C GLY A 48 -27.88 -0.22 5.65
N LYS A 49 -27.98 -0.25 4.30
CA LYS A 49 -28.97 -1.06 3.55
C LYS A 49 -28.56 -2.51 3.38
N ILE A 50 -27.26 -2.79 3.41
CA ILE A 50 -26.71 -4.14 3.33
C ILE A 50 -25.70 -4.37 4.47
N SER A 51 -25.49 -5.62 4.83
CA SER A 51 -24.51 -6.04 5.83
C SER A 51 -23.09 -6.02 5.27
N LYS A 52 -22.10 -6.10 6.15
CA LYS A 52 -20.69 -6.25 5.76
C LYS A 52 -20.45 -7.53 4.95
N ASP A 53 -21.10 -8.63 5.31
CA ASP A 53 -20.96 -9.91 4.61
C ASP A 53 -21.52 -9.82 3.17
N GLU A 54 -22.63 -9.11 2.98
CA GLU A 54 -23.20 -8.87 1.64
C GLU A 54 -22.27 -8.00 0.81
N LEU A 55 -21.68 -6.93 1.38
CA LEU A 55 -20.66 -6.14 0.70
C LEU A 55 -19.46 -7.01 0.33
N ASP A 56 -18.92 -7.80 1.27
CA ASP A 56 -17.75 -8.64 1.02
C ASP A 56 -18.00 -9.68 -0.08
N LYS A 57 -19.21 -10.20 -0.18
CA LYS A 57 -19.58 -11.08 -1.28
C LYS A 57 -19.47 -10.38 -2.64
N VAL A 58 -20.02 -9.18 -2.78
CA VAL A 58 -19.93 -8.40 -4.04
C VAL A 58 -18.46 -8.06 -4.33
N VAL A 59 -17.71 -7.62 -3.33
CA VAL A 59 -16.27 -7.32 -3.49
C VAL A 59 -15.49 -8.55 -3.98
N ASN A 60 -15.74 -9.72 -3.40
CA ASN A 60 -15.09 -10.97 -3.80
C ASN A 60 -15.45 -11.37 -5.23
N GLU A 61 -16.71 -11.21 -5.63
CA GLU A 61 -17.16 -11.47 -7.00
C GLU A 61 -16.47 -10.56 -8.01
N GLU A 62 -16.38 -9.26 -7.72
CA GLU A 62 -15.74 -8.29 -8.62
C GLU A 62 -14.20 -8.48 -8.68
N ILE A 63 -13.54 -8.84 -7.56
CA ILE A 63 -12.13 -9.21 -7.58
C ILE A 63 -11.92 -10.47 -8.44
N THR A 64 -12.78 -11.47 -8.31
CA THR A 64 -12.70 -12.69 -9.12
C THR A 64 -12.78 -12.37 -10.62
N LYS A 65 -13.71 -11.49 -11.02
CA LYS A 65 -13.86 -11.06 -12.42
C LYS A 65 -12.63 -10.30 -12.94
N VAL A 66 -12.10 -9.36 -12.15
CA VAL A 66 -10.95 -8.57 -12.58
C VAL A 66 -9.67 -9.42 -12.65
N VAL A 67 -9.50 -10.38 -11.75
CA VAL A 67 -8.38 -11.33 -11.82
C VAL A 67 -8.51 -12.24 -13.04
N ALA A 68 -9.69 -12.76 -13.32
CA ALA A 68 -9.94 -13.57 -14.53
C ALA A 68 -9.60 -12.78 -15.80
N LYS A 69 -9.97 -11.49 -15.85
CA LYS A 69 -9.64 -10.62 -16.99
C LYS A 69 -8.15 -10.35 -17.13
N GLN A 70 -7.42 -10.15 -16.04
CA GLN A 70 -5.96 -10.02 -16.05
C GLN A 70 -5.31 -11.27 -16.66
N LYS A 71 -5.73 -12.46 -16.23
CA LYS A 71 -5.22 -13.74 -16.77
C LYS A 71 -5.59 -13.94 -18.25
N GLU A 72 -6.81 -13.64 -18.64
CA GLU A 72 -7.27 -13.70 -20.04
C GLU A 72 -6.40 -12.82 -20.97
N LEU A 73 -5.96 -11.67 -20.46
CA LEU A 73 -5.09 -10.74 -21.17
C LEU A 73 -3.60 -11.15 -21.16
N GLY A 74 -3.27 -12.27 -20.52
CA GLY A 74 -1.91 -12.82 -20.48
C GLY A 74 -0.97 -12.16 -19.45
N PHE A 75 -1.51 -11.46 -18.43
CA PHE A 75 -0.66 -10.93 -17.36
C PHE A 75 -0.20 -12.04 -16.44
N HIS A 76 1.09 -12.02 -16.12
CA HIS A 76 1.72 -12.93 -15.17
C HIS A 76 1.63 -12.47 -13.72
N VAL A 77 1.42 -11.18 -13.50
CA VAL A 77 1.17 -10.60 -12.19
C VAL A 77 -0.29 -10.21 -12.08
N ILE A 78 -0.94 -10.64 -11.02
CA ILE A 78 -2.35 -10.34 -10.74
C ILE A 78 -2.47 -9.51 -9.47
N THR A 79 -3.42 -8.54 -9.47
CA THR A 79 -3.77 -7.72 -8.31
C THR A 79 -5.27 -7.79 -8.06
N ASP A 80 -5.71 -7.41 -6.86
CA ASP A 80 -7.13 -7.29 -6.51
C ASP A 80 -7.77 -5.98 -7.02
N GLY A 81 -7.02 -5.16 -7.76
CA GLY A 81 -7.45 -3.86 -8.27
C GLY A 81 -7.75 -2.83 -7.17
N GLU A 82 -7.37 -3.14 -5.92
CA GLU A 82 -7.66 -2.34 -4.72
C GLU A 82 -9.17 -2.17 -4.44
N PHE A 83 -9.98 -3.12 -4.89
CA PHE A 83 -11.45 -3.01 -4.81
C PHE A 83 -11.98 -2.98 -3.37
N ARG A 84 -11.21 -3.50 -2.40
CA ARG A 84 -11.59 -3.45 -0.98
C ARG A 84 -11.40 -2.06 -0.37
N ARG A 85 -10.46 -1.26 -0.89
CA ARG A 85 -10.04 0.02 -0.31
C ARG A 85 -11.02 1.14 -0.63
N THR A 86 -11.15 2.07 0.29
CA THR A 86 -11.76 3.38 0.10
C THR A 86 -10.66 4.37 -0.31
N PHE A 87 -9.62 4.45 0.49
CA PHE A 87 -8.43 5.24 0.21
C PHE A 87 -7.23 4.30 0.00
N TRP A 88 -6.44 4.53 -1.05
CA TRP A 88 -5.34 3.64 -1.43
C TRP A 88 -4.28 3.47 -0.32
N HIS A 89 -4.07 4.49 0.52
CA HIS A 89 -3.06 4.54 1.56
C HIS A 89 -3.63 4.53 2.98
N LEU A 90 -4.70 5.31 3.26
CA LEU A 90 -5.19 5.49 4.63
C LEU A 90 -5.76 4.20 5.20
N ASP A 91 -6.51 3.43 4.41
CA ASP A 91 -7.07 2.14 4.82
C ASP A 91 -5.98 1.18 5.37
N PHE A 92 -4.77 1.24 4.80
CA PHE A 92 -3.64 0.46 5.31
C PHE A 92 -3.14 1.01 6.65
N MET A 93 -3.01 2.33 6.79
CA MET A 93 -2.54 2.96 8.02
C MET A 93 -3.47 2.66 9.21
N TRP A 94 -4.78 2.54 8.98
CA TRP A 94 -5.77 2.17 10.00
C TRP A 94 -5.62 0.72 10.49
N GLY A 95 -4.87 -0.09 9.78
CA GLY A 95 -4.50 -1.44 10.18
C GLY A 95 -3.52 -1.52 11.35
N PHE A 96 -2.89 -0.43 11.76
CA PHE A 96 -1.95 -0.37 12.87
C PHE A 96 -2.63 0.04 14.18
N GLU A 97 -2.05 -0.37 15.32
CA GLU A 97 -2.38 0.23 16.62
C GLU A 97 -1.86 1.66 16.69
N GLY A 98 -2.51 2.49 17.48
CA GLY A 98 -2.12 3.88 17.68
C GLY A 98 -2.60 4.86 16.60
N VAL A 99 -3.31 4.39 15.57
CA VAL A 99 -3.88 5.20 14.49
C VAL A 99 -5.39 5.29 14.60
N ALA A 100 -5.94 6.48 14.46
CA ALA A 100 -7.38 6.74 14.35
C ALA A 100 -7.68 7.60 13.13
N HIS A 101 -8.96 7.64 12.75
CA HIS A 101 -9.42 8.47 11.64
C HIS A 101 -10.85 8.96 11.87
N GLU A 102 -11.19 10.06 11.20
CA GLU A 102 -12.57 10.57 11.14
C GLU A 102 -12.81 11.33 9.84
N ASN A 103 -14.04 11.33 9.36
CA ASN A 103 -14.42 12.09 8.19
C ASN A 103 -14.80 13.52 8.59
N THR A 104 -13.94 14.48 8.27
CA THR A 104 -14.15 15.92 8.56
C THR A 104 -14.48 16.72 7.31
N GLY A 105 -14.52 16.08 6.14
CA GLY A 105 -14.67 16.75 4.85
C GLY A 105 -13.40 17.46 4.35
N ASN A 106 -12.27 17.29 5.04
CA ASN A 106 -10.96 17.76 4.60
C ASN A 106 -10.42 16.91 3.45
N GLY A 107 -9.26 17.28 2.91
CA GLY A 107 -8.62 16.50 1.85
C GLY A 107 -7.45 17.20 1.19
N VAL A 108 -6.99 16.62 0.09
CA VAL A 108 -5.85 17.13 -0.70
C VAL A 108 -6.36 17.80 -1.98
N ARG A 109 -5.82 18.97 -2.29
CA ARG A 109 -6.16 19.67 -3.53
C ARG A 109 -5.28 19.23 -4.69
N PHE A 110 -5.94 18.80 -5.76
CA PHE A 110 -5.35 18.54 -7.07
C PHE A 110 -5.83 19.67 -7.99
N ASN A 111 -4.96 20.64 -8.28
CA ASN A 111 -5.33 21.86 -8.99
C ASN A 111 -6.54 22.56 -8.30
N ALA A 112 -7.68 22.65 -8.97
CA ALA A 112 -8.90 23.28 -8.44
C ALA A 112 -9.81 22.32 -7.67
N GLU A 113 -9.59 21.00 -7.74
CA GLU A 113 -10.45 19.98 -7.15
C GLU A 113 -9.96 19.53 -5.77
N LEU A 114 -10.90 19.30 -4.85
CA LEU A 114 -10.64 18.72 -3.54
C LEU A 114 -10.93 17.22 -3.57
N ALA A 115 -9.88 16.41 -3.41
CA ALA A 115 -10.02 15.00 -3.08
C ALA A 115 -10.27 14.87 -1.59
N VAL A 116 -11.51 14.65 -1.18
CA VAL A 116 -11.88 14.49 0.24
C VAL A 116 -11.28 13.20 0.76
N LEU A 117 -10.58 13.29 1.90
CA LEU A 117 -9.97 12.18 2.61
C LEU A 117 -10.37 12.22 4.07
N ASP A 118 -10.41 11.07 4.74
CA ASP A 118 -10.54 11.05 6.19
C ASP A 118 -9.26 11.61 6.85
N ASP A 119 -9.44 12.47 7.83
CA ASP A 119 -8.33 12.88 8.69
C ASP A 119 -7.81 11.65 9.43
N THR A 120 -6.52 11.39 9.31
CA THR A 120 -5.86 10.23 9.90
C THR A 120 -4.74 10.71 10.81
N TYR A 121 -4.80 10.35 12.09
CA TYR A 121 -3.94 10.90 13.13
C TYR A 121 -3.59 9.87 14.21
N LEU A 122 -2.60 10.17 15.05
CA LEU A 122 -2.18 9.29 16.13
C LEU A 122 -3.02 9.48 17.40
N VAL A 123 -3.35 8.35 18.03
CA VAL A 123 -3.94 8.26 19.38
C VAL A 123 -3.06 7.45 20.34
N GLY A 124 -1.90 7.00 19.86
CA GLY A 124 -0.91 6.23 20.62
C GLY A 124 0.35 6.01 19.79
N LYS A 125 1.32 5.28 20.32
CA LYS A 125 2.49 4.82 19.55
C LYS A 125 2.08 3.77 18.53
N ILE A 126 2.69 3.83 17.34
CA ILE A 126 2.42 2.91 16.23
C ILE A 126 2.98 1.54 16.57
N LYS A 127 2.15 0.51 16.39
CA LYS A 127 2.54 -0.90 16.50
C LYS A 127 1.83 -1.74 15.47
N ALA A 128 2.48 -2.79 15.01
CA ALA A 128 1.82 -3.81 14.21
C ALA A 128 0.82 -4.61 15.06
N LYS A 129 -0.27 -5.03 14.41
CA LYS A 129 -1.22 -6.04 14.88
C LYS A 129 -1.52 -7.00 13.73
N ALA A 130 -2.43 -7.95 13.90
CA ALA A 130 -2.94 -8.72 12.77
C ALA A 130 -3.53 -7.78 11.72
N HIS A 131 -2.81 -7.62 10.60
CA HIS A 131 -3.15 -6.57 9.63
C HIS A 131 -4.22 -7.06 8.65
N PRO A 132 -5.34 -6.32 8.47
CA PRO A 132 -6.48 -6.78 7.67
C PRO A 132 -6.11 -7.04 6.19
N PHE A 133 -5.13 -6.32 5.64
CA PHE A 133 -4.67 -6.51 4.26
C PHE A 133 -4.03 -7.89 4.02
N VAL A 134 -3.57 -8.56 5.05
CA VAL A 134 -3.06 -9.94 4.95
C VAL A 134 -4.20 -10.90 4.58
N GLU A 135 -5.40 -10.72 5.16
CA GLU A 135 -6.57 -11.52 4.78
C GLU A 135 -7.03 -11.21 3.34
N TYR A 136 -6.92 -9.94 2.93
CA TYR A 136 -7.21 -9.55 1.55
C TYR A 136 -6.22 -10.19 0.56
N PHE A 137 -4.94 -10.24 0.91
CA PHE A 137 -3.94 -10.95 0.13
C PHE A 137 -4.22 -12.46 0.05
N LYS A 138 -4.60 -13.11 1.16
CA LYS A 138 -4.94 -14.54 1.16
C LYS A 138 -6.09 -14.85 0.18
N PHE A 139 -7.05 -13.96 0.04
CA PHE A 139 -8.08 -14.08 -0.98
C PHE A 139 -7.53 -13.97 -2.40
N LEU A 140 -6.66 -13.00 -2.68
CA LEU A 140 -6.02 -12.86 -3.98
C LEU A 140 -5.12 -14.05 -4.31
N LYS A 141 -4.36 -14.53 -3.35
CA LYS A 141 -3.42 -15.64 -3.51
C LYS A 141 -4.06 -16.93 -4.03
N GLN A 142 -5.31 -17.20 -3.73
CA GLN A 142 -6.00 -18.41 -4.21
C GLN A 142 -6.09 -18.51 -5.74
N PHE A 143 -5.90 -17.40 -6.44
CA PHE A 143 -5.91 -17.32 -7.89
C PHE A 143 -4.52 -17.54 -8.53
N GLU A 144 -3.46 -17.68 -7.75
CA GLU A 144 -2.13 -18.04 -8.28
C GLU A 144 -2.16 -19.43 -8.96
N ASP A 145 -1.38 -19.54 -10.02
CA ASP A 145 -1.11 -20.82 -10.70
C ASP A 145 0.35 -20.86 -11.18
N GLU A 146 0.70 -21.84 -12.03
CA GLU A 146 2.07 -21.99 -12.52
C GLU A 146 2.55 -20.81 -13.38
N ASN A 147 1.66 -20.00 -13.93
CA ASN A 147 1.93 -18.90 -14.85
C ASN A 147 1.64 -17.53 -14.24
N THR A 148 1.05 -17.47 -13.04
CA THR A 148 0.64 -16.20 -12.40
C THR A 148 1.04 -16.13 -10.93
N VAL A 149 1.46 -14.95 -10.51
CA VAL A 149 1.80 -14.61 -9.13
C VAL A 149 0.99 -13.40 -8.66
N ALA A 150 0.52 -13.46 -7.43
CA ALA A 150 -0.16 -12.34 -6.80
C ALA A 150 0.85 -11.28 -6.34
N LYS A 151 0.59 -10.02 -6.71
CA LYS A 151 1.27 -8.84 -6.15
C LYS A 151 0.30 -8.09 -5.23
N TYR A 152 0.81 -7.65 -4.08
CA TYR A 152 0.03 -6.82 -3.18
C TYR A 152 0.65 -5.44 -3.04
N THR A 153 -0.16 -4.39 -3.26
CA THR A 153 0.26 -3.00 -3.15
C THR A 153 -0.05 -2.47 -1.76
N ILE A 154 0.87 -1.76 -1.16
CA ILE A 154 0.70 -1.08 0.13
C ILE A 154 1.37 0.30 0.05
N PRO A 155 0.92 1.32 0.79
CA PRO A 155 1.63 2.58 0.83
C PRO A 155 3.04 2.37 1.36
N ALA A 156 4.01 3.14 0.84
CA ALA A 156 5.37 3.11 1.36
C ALA A 156 5.42 3.57 2.83
N PRO A 157 6.39 3.10 3.62
CA PRO A 157 6.63 3.62 4.97
C PRO A 157 6.80 5.13 5.01
N ALA A 158 7.47 5.71 4.00
CA ALA A 158 7.63 7.15 3.82
C ALA A 158 6.28 7.88 3.69
N GLN A 159 5.30 7.27 3.02
CA GLN A 159 3.94 7.83 2.90
C GLN A 159 3.25 7.89 4.27
N PHE A 160 3.44 6.87 5.11
CA PHE A 160 2.90 6.87 6.47
C PHE A 160 3.62 7.92 7.35
N PHE A 161 4.95 7.94 7.32
CA PHE A 161 5.74 8.95 8.03
C PHE A 161 5.27 10.37 7.65
N GLN A 162 5.16 10.66 6.35
CA GLN A 162 4.74 11.97 5.88
C GLN A 162 3.32 12.33 6.33
N GLN A 163 2.38 11.37 6.34
CA GLN A 163 1.02 11.58 6.85
C GLN A 163 1.02 12.05 8.31
N MET A 164 1.94 11.51 9.13
CA MET A 164 1.99 11.85 10.55
C MET A 164 2.67 13.19 10.86
N ILE A 165 3.51 13.70 9.95
CA ILE A 165 4.24 14.96 10.15
C ILE A 165 3.67 16.15 9.37
N VAL A 166 2.59 15.98 8.59
CA VAL A 166 1.90 17.11 7.97
C VAL A 166 1.44 18.12 9.04
N PRO A 167 1.34 19.41 8.72
CA PRO A 167 1.00 20.43 9.71
C PRO A 167 -0.25 20.13 10.54
N ALA A 168 -1.27 19.53 9.93
CA ALA A 168 -2.51 19.14 10.63
C ALA A 168 -2.31 18.10 11.73
N ASN A 169 -1.32 17.21 11.59
CA ASN A 169 -1.05 16.12 12.50
C ASN A 169 0.14 16.36 13.44
N TYR A 170 0.94 17.40 13.15
CA TYR A 170 2.22 17.60 13.83
C TYR A 170 2.10 17.63 15.36
N GLU A 171 1.22 18.46 15.89
CA GLU A 171 1.00 18.61 17.34
C GLU A 171 0.48 17.30 17.97
N THR A 172 -0.37 16.57 17.28
CA THR A 172 -0.89 15.28 17.75
C THR A 172 0.19 14.23 17.77
N THR A 173 1.02 14.18 16.73
CA THR A 173 2.16 13.27 16.64
C THR A 173 3.19 13.54 17.74
N ARG A 174 3.49 14.81 18.03
CA ARG A 174 4.45 15.21 19.10
C ARG A 174 4.00 14.83 20.52
N LYS A 175 2.73 14.50 20.74
CA LYS A 175 2.29 13.92 22.02
C LYS A 175 2.83 12.52 22.27
N PHE A 176 3.17 11.77 21.23
CA PHE A 176 3.62 10.38 21.31
C PHE A 176 5.07 10.18 20.91
N TYR A 177 5.62 11.07 20.05
CA TYR A 177 6.97 11.01 19.50
C TYR A 177 7.65 12.36 19.65
N ALA A 178 8.70 12.41 20.47
CA ALA A 178 9.46 13.65 20.69
C ALA A 178 10.24 14.05 19.43
N THR A 179 10.74 13.07 18.67
CA THR A 179 11.54 13.29 17.46
C THR A 179 11.01 12.52 16.26
N ASN A 180 11.48 12.87 15.06
CA ASN A 180 11.16 12.13 13.84
C ASN A 180 11.84 10.76 13.83
N GLU A 181 13.01 10.63 14.43
CA GLU A 181 13.77 9.36 14.51
C GLU A 181 12.98 8.31 15.30
N GLU A 182 12.35 8.69 16.41
CA GLU A 182 11.48 7.79 17.17
C GLU A 182 10.28 7.32 16.33
N LEU A 183 9.66 8.23 15.58
CA LEU A 183 8.53 7.90 14.69
C LEU A 183 8.97 6.99 13.54
N ILE A 184 10.11 7.29 12.91
CA ILE A 184 10.71 6.48 11.84
C ILE A 184 10.99 5.07 12.34
N GLN A 185 11.55 4.93 13.54
CA GLN A 185 11.86 3.64 14.15
C GLN A 185 10.59 2.79 14.33
N ASP A 186 9.54 3.35 14.93
CA ASP A 186 8.31 2.61 15.19
C ASP A 186 7.57 2.25 13.88
N ILE A 187 7.53 3.15 12.89
CA ILE A 187 6.96 2.85 11.57
C ILE A 187 7.75 1.74 10.88
N GLY A 188 9.09 1.84 10.83
CA GLY A 188 9.93 0.84 10.18
C GLY A 188 9.74 -0.55 10.77
N VAL A 189 9.79 -0.68 12.11
CA VAL A 189 9.57 -1.94 12.82
C VAL A 189 8.15 -2.48 12.58
N ALA A 190 7.14 -1.62 12.62
CA ALA A 190 5.76 -2.04 12.35
C ALA A 190 5.58 -2.57 10.92
N TYR A 191 6.26 -1.98 9.93
CA TYR A 191 6.27 -2.48 8.56
C TYR A 191 7.01 -3.81 8.43
N GLN A 192 8.15 -4.00 9.10
CA GLN A 192 8.85 -5.30 9.13
C GLN A 192 7.91 -6.41 9.59
N ASP A 193 7.16 -6.17 10.68
CA ASP A 193 6.18 -7.13 11.19
C ASP A 193 5.06 -7.42 10.17
N VAL A 194 4.52 -6.40 9.50
CA VAL A 194 3.46 -6.58 8.50
C VAL A 194 4.00 -7.28 7.26
N ILE A 195 5.20 -6.95 6.78
CA ILE A 195 5.87 -7.65 5.66
C ILE A 195 6.06 -9.13 6.02
N LYS A 196 6.47 -9.42 7.26
CA LYS A 196 6.56 -10.80 7.75
C LYS A 196 5.19 -11.50 7.75
N GLN A 197 4.12 -10.84 8.16
CA GLN A 197 2.77 -11.42 8.11
C GLN A 197 2.35 -11.75 6.66
N PHE A 198 2.65 -10.89 5.69
CA PHE A 198 2.44 -11.17 4.28
C PHE A 198 3.28 -12.37 3.81
N TYR A 199 4.55 -12.42 4.19
CA TYR A 199 5.45 -13.53 3.85
C TYR A 199 4.93 -14.87 4.41
N ASP A 200 4.52 -14.89 5.68
CA ASP A 200 3.97 -16.08 6.34
C ASP A 200 2.63 -16.53 5.69
N ALA A 201 1.86 -15.58 5.15
CA ALA A 201 0.67 -15.86 4.33
C ALA A 201 1.02 -16.37 2.91
N GLY A 202 2.32 -16.41 2.57
CA GLY A 202 2.84 -16.89 1.29
C GLY A 202 2.97 -15.82 0.22
N CYS A 203 2.93 -14.55 0.56
CA CYS A 203 3.26 -13.45 -0.35
C CYS A 203 4.75 -13.48 -0.69
N ARG A 204 5.07 -13.22 -1.97
CA ARG A 204 6.43 -13.10 -2.46
C ARG A 204 6.65 -11.86 -3.32
N ASN A 205 5.62 -11.02 -3.46
CA ASN A 205 5.66 -9.84 -4.31
C ASN A 205 4.83 -8.71 -3.70
N ILE A 206 5.50 -7.71 -3.13
CA ILE A 206 4.89 -6.48 -2.59
C ILE A 206 5.35 -5.29 -3.43
N GLN A 207 4.46 -4.34 -3.63
CA GLN A 207 4.79 -3.04 -4.17
C GLN A 207 4.51 -1.98 -3.11
N PHE A 208 5.50 -1.15 -2.81
CA PHE A 208 5.32 0.11 -2.10
C PHE A 208 4.80 1.16 -3.07
N ASP A 209 3.71 1.82 -2.72
CA ASP A 209 3.21 2.99 -3.44
C ASP A 209 3.71 4.24 -2.74
N ASP A 210 4.67 4.92 -3.36
CA ASP A 210 5.37 6.07 -2.78
C ASP A 210 5.11 7.36 -3.56
N CYS A 211 4.15 8.13 -3.09
CA CYS A 211 3.89 9.46 -3.65
C CYS A 211 4.82 10.55 -3.09
N THR A 212 5.61 10.24 -2.04
CA THR A 212 6.42 11.24 -1.34
C THR A 212 7.55 11.78 -2.23
N TRP A 213 8.25 10.89 -2.90
CA TRP A 213 9.32 11.28 -3.83
C TRP A 213 8.80 12.15 -4.98
N GLY A 214 7.67 11.77 -5.56
CA GLY A 214 7.01 12.56 -6.61
C GLY A 214 6.61 13.95 -6.15
N ALA A 215 6.18 14.11 -4.91
CA ALA A 215 5.75 15.38 -4.35
C ALA A 215 6.88 16.39 -4.08
N ILE A 216 8.13 15.90 -3.94
CA ILE A 216 9.29 16.73 -3.60
C ILE A 216 10.26 16.95 -4.76
N VAL A 217 9.92 16.52 -5.97
CA VAL A 217 10.72 16.81 -7.17
C VAL A 217 10.58 18.27 -7.61
N GLY A 218 11.66 18.76 -8.20
CA GLY A 218 11.71 20.05 -8.89
C GLY A 218 11.83 21.28 -7.96
N ASN A 219 12.02 22.41 -8.61
CA ASN A 219 12.32 23.68 -7.93
C ASN A 219 11.15 24.20 -7.07
N ALA A 220 9.90 23.93 -7.46
CA ALA A 220 8.73 24.37 -6.72
C ALA A 220 8.65 23.72 -5.32
N ALA A 221 9.02 22.44 -5.21
CA ALA A 221 9.13 21.78 -3.92
C ALA A 221 10.23 22.42 -3.07
N LYS A 222 11.43 22.61 -3.63
CA LYS A 222 12.54 23.25 -2.93
C LYS A 222 12.14 24.63 -2.37
N GLN A 223 11.48 25.45 -3.16
CA GLN A 223 11.03 26.78 -2.71
C GLN A 223 10.00 26.71 -1.58
N ARG A 224 9.04 25.77 -1.65
CA ARG A 224 8.05 25.56 -0.59
C ARG A 224 8.69 25.20 0.75
N TYR A 225 9.62 24.27 0.77
CA TYR A 225 10.30 23.84 1.98
C TYR A 225 11.20 24.94 2.56
N GLN A 226 11.93 25.65 1.69
CA GLN A 226 12.74 26.80 2.11
C GLN A 226 11.90 27.94 2.71
N ALA A 227 10.71 28.21 2.16
CA ALA A 227 9.83 29.26 2.65
C ALA A 227 9.33 29.02 4.08
N VAL A 228 9.32 27.77 4.54
CA VAL A 228 8.93 27.36 5.91
C VAL A 228 10.12 26.95 6.78
N GLY A 229 11.35 27.16 6.28
CA GLY A 229 12.57 26.91 7.04
C GLY A 229 12.92 25.43 7.21
N ILE A 230 12.36 24.53 6.37
CA ILE A 230 12.65 23.08 6.42
C ILE A 230 13.73 22.75 5.39
N ASP A 231 14.74 22.01 5.82
CA ASP A 231 15.77 21.48 4.91
C ASP A 231 15.25 20.28 4.13
N LEU A 232 15.14 20.43 2.82
CA LEU A 232 14.66 19.37 1.93
C LEU A 232 15.60 18.17 1.89
N GLU A 233 16.91 18.35 2.11
CA GLU A 233 17.85 17.22 2.17
C GLU A 233 17.63 16.37 3.43
N GLU A 234 17.30 16.98 4.55
CA GLU A 234 16.90 16.27 5.77
C GLU A 234 15.60 15.47 5.54
N VAL A 235 14.60 16.07 4.88
CA VAL A 235 13.35 15.37 4.54
C VAL A 235 13.63 14.15 3.66
N LYS A 236 14.45 14.28 2.62
CA LYS A 236 14.84 13.16 1.75
C LYS A 236 15.54 12.05 2.53
N ALA A 237 16.45 12.43 3.44
CA ALA A 237 17.15 11.45 4.27
C ALA A 237 16.19 10.69 5.18
N GLN A 238 15.20 11.35 5.77
CA GLN A 238 14.18 10.74 6.62
C GLN A 238 13.26 9.80 5.83
N LEU A 239 12.81 10.19 4.62
CA LEU A 239 11.98 9.34 3.75
C LEU A 239 12.74 8.07 3.35
N LEU A 240 14.01 8.20 2.95
CA LEU A 240 14.87 7.06 2.63
C LEU A 240 15.09 6.15 3.85
N ALA A 241 15.36 6.75 5.01
CA ALA A 241 15.62 6.00 6.24
C ALA A 241 14.44 5.12 6.64
N VAL A 242 13.21 5.65 6.63
CA VAL A 242 12.03 4.87 7.01
C VAL A 242 11.71 3.77 5.99
N ASN A 243 11.87 4.03 4.67
CA ASN A 243 11.68 3.01 3.64
C ASN A 243 12.69 1.87 3.79
N ASN A 244 13.97 2.19 3.95
CA ASN A 244 15.02 1.18 4.08
C ASN A 244 14.92 0.41 5.40
N LEU A 245 14.59 1.06 6.51
CA LEU A 245 14.37 0.39 7.80
C LEU A 245 13.27 -0.67 7.71
N ALA A 246 12.18 -0.37 7.01
CA ALA A 246 11.08 -1.31 6.80
C ALA A 246 11.50 -2.56 6.00
N LEU A 247 12.56 -2.47 5.21
CA LEU A 247 13.07 -3.55 4.37
C LEU A 247 14.13 -4.40 5.08
N GLU A 248 14.61 -3.99 6.25
CA GLU A 248 15.62 -4.76 7.00
C GLU A 248 15.08 -6.11 7.44
N GLY A 249 15.87 -7.15 7.24
CA GLY A 249 15.51 -8.52 7.62
C GLY A 249 14.44 -9.18 6.75
N ARG A 250 14.05 -8.58 5.61
CA ARG A 250 13.14 -9.23 4.66
C ARG A 250 13.77 -10.52 4.14
N PRO A 251 12.97 -11.59 3.90
CA PRO A 251 13.47 -12.82 3.31
C PRO A 251 13.99 -12.61 1.88
N ASP A 252 15.04 -13.34 1.51
CA ASP A 252 15.74 -13.21 0.21
C ASP A 252 14.82 -13.49 -1.01
N ASP A 253 13.78 -14.31 -0.83
CA ASP A 253 12.81 -14.64 -1.87
C ASP A 253 11.58 -13.72 -1.86
N MET A 254 11.60 -12.65 -1.07
CA MET A 254 10.57 -11.62 -1.03
C MET A 254 10.95 -10.46 -1.95
N VAL A 255 10.28 -10.33 -3.08
CA VAL A 255 10.45 -9.20 -4.00
C VAL A 255 9.65 -8.01 -3.49
N ILE A 256 10.31 -6.89 -3.27
CA ILE A 256 9.66 -5.61 -2.92
C ILE A 256 10.08 -4.55 -3.92
N THR A 257 9.09 -4.01 -4.62
CA THR A 257 9.26 -2.93 -5.61
C THR A 257 8.69 -1.63 -5.06
N SER A 258 9.07 -0.49 -5.63
CA SER A 258 8.49 0.81 -5.28
C SER A 258 7.94 1.50 -6.54
N HIS A 259 6.72 2.04 -6.44
CA HIS A 259 6.10 2.87 -7.47
C HIS A 259 6.15 4.33 -7.03
N ILE A 260 6.76 5.20 -7.86
CA ILE A 260 6.85 6.63 -7.60
C ILE A 260 5.78 7.35 -8.39
N CYS A 261 4.72 7.76 -7.68
CA CYS A 261 3.59 8.46 -8.24
C CYS A 261 3.84 9.98 -8.31
N ARG A 262 3.22 10.62 -9.30
CA ARG A 262 3.14 12.10 -9.42
C ARG A 262 1.77 12.64 -9.02
N GLY A 263 0.93 11.78 -8.46
CA GLY A 263 -0.47 12.05 -8.20
C GLY A 263 -1.36 11.75 -9.41
N ASN A 264 -2.53 11.23 -9.14
CA ASN A 264 -3.56 10.97 -10.15
C ASN A 264 -4.94 11.10 -9.50
N TYR A 265 -5.63 12.20 -9.77
CA TYR A 265 -7.00 12.43 -9.35
C TYR A 265 -7.75 13.13 -10.49
N HIS A 266 -8.82 12.50 -11.00
CA HIS A 266 -9.60 12.98 -12.14
C HIS A 266 -8.74 13.41 -13.35
N SER A 267 -7.74 12.58 -13.68
CA SER A 267 -6.78 12.82 -14.77
C SER A 267 -5.87 14.04 -14.56
N THR A 268 -5.70 14.52 -13.33
CA THR A 268 -4.74 15.56 -12.96
C THR A 268 -3.58 14.97 -12.16
N TYR A 269 -2.43 15.63 -12.21
CA TYR A 269 -1.26 15.29 -11.41
C TYR A 269 -1.07 16.30 -10.26
N PHE A 270 -0.41 15.86 -9.19
CA PHE A 270 -0.10 16.70 -8.03
C PHE A 270 1.21 17.47 -8.20
N ALA A 271 2.23 16.85 -8.78
CA ALA A 271 3.56 17.41 -8.91
C ALA A 271 4.21 17.07 -10.25
N SER A 272 5.10 17.95 -10.73
CA SER A 272 5.88 17.76 -11.94
C SER A 272 7.32 18.22 -11.73
N GLY A 273 8.24 17.66 -12.50
CA GLY A 273 9.67 17.97 -12.47
C GLY A 273 10.53 16.75 -12.79
N PRO A 274 11.81 16.94 -13.09
CA PRO A 274 12.74 15.83 -13.34
C PRO A 274 13.09 15.13 -12.02
N TYR A 275 13.51 13.86 -12.12
CA TYR A 275 13.94 13.07 -10.96
C TYR A 275 15.32 13.45 -10.42
N ASP A 276 16.12 14.28 -11.12
CA ASP A 276 17.48 14.64 -10.74
C ASP A 276 17.61 15.05 -9.27
N THR A 277 16.62 15.76 -8.74
CA THR A 277 16.61 16.26 -7.36
C THR A 277 16.45 15.18 -6.30
N VAL A 278 16.03 13.97 -6.66
CA VAL A 278 15.80 12.83 -5.77
C VAL A 278 16.57 11.58 -6.18
N ALA A 279 17.25 11.60 -7.34
CA ALA A 279 17.90 10.45 -7.96
C ALA A 279 18.93 9.77 -7.04
N ASP A 280 19.74 10.56 -6.33
CA ASP A 280 20.79 10.07 -5.43
C ASP A 280 20.22 9.33 -4.20
N TYR A 281 18.96 9.55 -3.88
CA TYR A 281 18.24 8.83 -2.83
C TYR A 281 17.52 7.61 -3.40
N VAL A 282 16.59 7.83 -4.30
CA VAL A 282 15.67 6.81 -4.82
C VAL A 282 16.39 5.75 -5.66
N PHE A 283 17.20 6.19 -6.66
CA PHE A 283 17.81 5.26 -7.59
C PHE A 283 19.13 4.66 -7.10
N ALA A 284 19.80 5.34 -6.18
CA ALA A 284 21.11 4.91 -5.71
C ALA A 284 21.09 4.24 -4.32
N LYS A 285 20.08 4.50 -3.48
CA LYS A 285 20.15 4.12 -2.06
C LYS A 285 18.89 3.43 -1.52
N GLU A 286 17.75 3.46 -2.23
CA GLU A 286 16.56 2.75 -1.79
C GLU A 286 16.72 1.24 -2.05
N ASN A 287 16.53 0.41 -1.02
CA ASN A 287 16.83 -1.03 -1.04
C ASN A 287 15.67 -1.86 -1.63
N VAL A 288 15.04 -1.38 -2.69
CA VAL A 288 13.99 -2.11 -3.42
C VAL A 288 14.57 -2.87 -4.61
N ASP A 289 13.85 -3.88 -5.10
CA ASP A 289 14.32 -4.73 -6.21
C ASP A 289 14.08 -4.07 -7.57
N ALA A 290 13.09 -3.21 -7.70
CA ALA A 290 12.81 -2.41 -8.89
C ALA A 290 11.93 -1.20 -8.59
N LEU A 291 11.95 -0.24 -9.53
CA LEU A 291 11.17 0.99 -9.48
C LEU A 291 10.21 1.04 -10.67
N PHE A 292 8.95 1.39 -10.40
CA PHE A 292 7.93 1.75 -11.39
C PHE A 292 7.75 3.27 -11.36
N LEU A 293 8.03 3.94 -12.52
CA LEU A 293 8.11 5.41 -12.64
C LEU A 293 7.03 5.96 -13.57
#